data_8788bec5856a3cd0f61281e68a326fcf
#
_entry.id   8788bec5856a3cd0f61281e68a326fcf
#
_cell.length_a   1.000
_cell.length_b   1.000
_cell.length_c   1.000
_cell.angle_alpha   90.00
_cell.angle_beta   90.00
_cell.angle_gamma   90.00
#
_symmetry.space_group_name_H-M   'P 1'
#
loop_
_entity.id
_entity.type
_entity.pdbx_description
1 polymer ?
#
loop_
_entity_poly.entity_id
_entity_poly.type
_entity_poly.pdbx_seq_one_letter_code
_entity_poly.pdbx_strand_id
1 'polypeptide(L)'
;LFAWDPARFARCGEEGRPLTGLFHEYLLRGGFPQSAVVESISLAQKLLREDIVDKVLKRDMTALFGVRRVLELEQVFLYLCLHDGGLLNLPDLCSSLQLKRPTVGNFIELLESTHLIHRLLPFGYGKQILRARPKIYLADAAIAPGVLLKGKALLEDANALGRAVETAFFKHVFTRYYARSIGFSYWRGKQDREVDIIADLDGRLVPFEVKYRAQQHTGIGELKGMLQFCAEHHIERGYVITREMSDFQVMDVARDGAHVRLLKIPAPLACYWLGRSELESAST
;
A
#
# COMPACT_ATOMS: atom_id res chain seq x y z
N LEU A 1 14.07 11.10 0.06
CA LEU A 1 13.69 9.70 -0.03
C LEU A 1 14.55 8.96 -1.04
N PHE A 2 14.49 9.30 -2.30
CA PHE A 2 15.32 8.70 -3.36
C PHE A 2 16.36 9.72 -3.84
N ALA A 3 17.58 9.25 -4.13
CA ALA A 3 18.60 10.09 -4.74
C ALA A 3 18.21 10.41 -6.19
N TRP A 4 18.22 11.68 -6.54
CA TRP A 4 17.90 12.16 -7.88
C TRP A 4 19.19 12.27 -8.74
N ASP A 5 19.85 11.14 -8.95
CA ASP A 5 21.07 11.07 -9.77
C ASP A 5 20.77 10.45 -11.13
N PRO A 6 20.83 11.23 -12.25
CA PRO A 6 20.53 10.77 -13.59
C PRO A 6 21.44 9.59 -14.06
N ALA A 7 22.70 9.58 -13.66
CA ALA A 7 23.63 8.52 -14.04
C ALA A 7 23.30 7.18 -13.35
N ARG A 8 22.78 7.26 -12.11
CA ARG A 8 22.27 6.10 -11.39
C ARG A 8 21.00 5.56 -12.05
N PHE A 9 20.16 6.44 -12.59
CA PHE A 9 18.94 6.10 -13.29
C PHE A 9 19.18 5.29 -14.57
N ALA A 10 20.14 5.69 -15.39
CA ALA A 10 20.46 4.98 -16.63
C ALA A 10 20.86 3.53 -16.37
N ARG A 11 21.67 3.28 -15.34
CA ARG A 11 22.08 1.92 -14.94
C ARG A 11 20.93 1.07 -14.42
N CYS A 12 20.04 1.65 -13.62
CA CYS A 12 18.90 0.93 -13.07
C CYS A 12 17.90 0.46 -14.15
N GLY A 13 17.79 1.15 -15.28
CA GLY A 13 16.95 0.73 -16.41
C GLY A 13 17.37 -0.60 -17.01
N GLU A 14 18.65 -0.90 -17.02
CA GLU A 14 19.21 -2.18 -17.52
C GLU A 14 19.12 -3.30 -16.47
N GLU A 15 19.43 -2.98 -15.21
CA GLU A 15 19.42 -3.93 -14.09
C GLU A 15 17.99 -4.28 -13.61
N GLY A 16 17.03 -3.41 -13.86
CA GLY A 16 15.68 -3.54 -13.32
C GLY A 16 14.75 -4.52 -14.04
N ARG A 17 15.07 -4.95 -15.27
CA ARG A 17 14.20 -5.87 -16.04
C ARG A 17 13.94 -7.20 -15.34
N PRO A 18 14.93 -7.86 -14.72
CA PRO A 18 14.70 -9.08 -13.96
C PRO A 18 13.82 -8.89 -12.72
N LEU A 19 13.80 -7.66 -12.15
CA LEU A 19 13.05 -7.38 -10.92
C LEU A 19 11.54 -7.46 -11.08
N THR A 20 10.98 -7.24 -12.27
CA THR A 20 9.53 -7.30 -12.48
C THR A 20 8.98 -8.70 -12.21
N GLY A 21 9.64 -9.74 -12.69
CA GLY A 21 9.23 -11.13 -12.41
C GLY A 21 9.31 -11.47 -10.93
N LEU A 22 10.42 -11.13 -10.28
CA LEU A 22 10.62 -11.33 -8.84
C LEU A 22 9.61 -10.52 -8.00
N PHE A 23 9.28 -9.32 -8.44
CA PHE A 23 8.27 -8.50 -7.77
C PHE A 23 6.87 -9.12 -7.89
N HIS A 24 6.48 -9.65 -9.06
CA HIS A 24 5.22 -10.37 -9.21
C HIS A 24 5.16 -11.63 -8.33
N GLU A 25 6.26 -12.37 -8.24
CA GLU A 25 6.35 -13.50 -7.30
C GLU A 25 6.20 -13.04 -5.84
N TYR A 26 6.85 -11.92 -5.48
CA TYR A 26 6.70 -11.31 -4.15
C TYR A 26 5.25 -10.93 -3.85
N LEU A 27 4.51 -10.33 -4.79
CA LEU A 27 3.09 -10.03 -4.60
C LEU A 27 2.22 -11.28 -4.35
N LEU A 28 2.65 -12.44 -4.85
CA LEU A 28 1.93 -13.70 -4.67
C LEU A 28 2.30 -14.45 -3.40
N ARG A 29 3.56 -14.40 -2.96
CA ARG A 29 4.05 -15.16 -1.79
C ARG A 29 4.28 -14.34 -0.54
N GLY A 30 4.41 -13.03 -0.67
CA GLY A 30 4.64 -12.10 0.44
C GLY A 30 6.04 -12.12 1.02
N GLY A 31 6.20 -11.33 2.09
CA GLY A 31 7.44 -11.19 2.83
C GLY A 31 7.44 -11.91 4.20
N PHE A 32 6.44 -12.73 4.51
CA PHE A 32 6.47 -13.57 5.72
C PHE A 32 7.54 -14.66 5.58
N PRO A 33 8.37 -14.90 6.62
CA PRO A 33 9.54 -15.79 6.50
C PRO A 33 9.22 -17.17 5.92
N GLN A 34 8.14 -17.81 6.37
CA GLN A 34 7.78 -19.15 5.91
C GLN A 34 7.34 -19.16 4.45
N SER A 35 6.52 -18.19 4.01
CA SER A 35 6.02 -18.14 2.64
C SER A 35 7.06 -17.60 1.66
N ALA A 36 7.93 -16.70 2.09
CA ALA A 36 8.92 -16.05 1.23
C ALA A 36 9.99 -17.01 0.67
N VAL A 37 10.35 -18.06 1.42
CA VAL A 37 11.40 -19.02 1.06
C VAL A 37 10.89 -20.25 0.30
N VAL A 38 9.57 -20.40 0.14
CA VAL A 38 8.97 -21.55 -0.53
C VAL A 38 8.91 -21.31 -2.03
N GLU A 39 9.40 -22.24 -2.85
CA GLU A 39 9.38 -22.11 -4.31
C GLU A 39 7.95 -22.13 -4.90
N SER A 40 7.09 -23.03 -4.41
CA SER A 40 5.71 -23.16 -4.89
C SER A 40 4.84 -22.01 -4.41
N ILE A 41 4.29 -21.21 -5.31
CA ILE A 41 3.33 -20.14 -5.00
C ILE A 41 2.09 -20.70 -4.30
N SER A 42 1.57 -21.85 -4.75
CA SER A 42 0.41 -22.49 -4.13
C SER A 42 0.68 -22.89 -2.66
N LEU A 43 1.87 -23.44 -2.39
CA LEU A 43 2.25 -23.78 -1.02
C LEU A 43 2.48 -22.52 -0.17
N ALA A 44 3.13 -21.48 -0.73
CA ALA A 44 3.32 -20.21 -0.04
C ALA A 44 1.99 -19.59 0.39
N GLN A 45 1.00 -19.56 -0.51
CA GLN A 45 -0.33 -19.02 -0.22
C GLN A 45 -1.11 -19.88 0.78
N LYS A 46 -0.96 -21.21 0.71
CA LYS A 46 -1.52 -22.10 1.72
C LYS A 46 -0.95 -21.80 3.11
N LEU A 47 0.37 -21.66 3.24
CA LEU A 47 1.02 -21.33 4.49
C LEU A 47 0.57 -19.94 5.01
N LEU A 48 0.49 -18.94 4.14
CA LEU A 48 -0.05 -17.62 4.51
C LEU A 48 -1.46 -17.72 5.07
N ARG A 49 -2.34 -18.48 4.41
CA ARG A 49 -3.71 -18.66 4.87
C ARG A 49 -3.75 -19.36 6.22
N GLU A 50 -3.00 -20.44 6.40
CA GLU A 50 -2.91 -21.16 7.67
C GLU A 50 -2.37 -20.26 8.79
N ASP A 51 -1.32 -19.47 8.53
CA ASP A 51 -0.74 -18.56 9.51
C ASP A 51 -1.70 -17.43 9.89
N ILE A 52 -2.33 -16.79 8.91
CA ILE A 52 -3.21 -15.64 9.16
C ILE A 52 -4.58 -16.10 9.69
N VAL A 53 -5.27 -17.03 9.00
CA VAL A 53 -6.65 -17.38 9.35
C VAL A 53 -6.69 -18.34 10.52
N ASP A 54 -5.95 -19.45 10.47
CA ASP A 54 -6.07 -20.48 11.48
C ASP A 54 -5.27 -20.17 12.75
N LYS A 55 -4.06 -19.64 12.61
CA LYS A 55 -3.23 -19.30 13.78
C LYS A 55 -3.61 -17.95 14.35
N VAL A 56 -3.54 -16.86 13.59
CA VAL A 56 -3.78 -15.52 14.14
C VAL A 56 -5.26 -15.31 14.45
N LEU A 57 -6.17 -15.40 13.46
CA LEU A 57 -7.57 -15.05 13.68
C LEU A 57 -8.30 -16.04 14.59
N LYS A 58 -8.12 -17.34 14.40
CA LYS A 58 -8.89 -18.35 15.16
C LYS A 58 -8.26 -18.67 16.52
N ARG A 59 -6.93 -18.85 16.58
CA ARG A 59 -6.26 -19.28 17.80
C ARG A 59 -5.81 -18.10 18.65
N ASP A 60 -4.97 -17.21 18.12
CA ASP A 60 -4.29 -16.19 18.91
C ASP A 60 -5.27 -15.09 19.34
N MET A 61 -6.20 -14.65 18.47
CA MET A 61 -7.24 -13.69 18.82
C MET A 61 -8.18 -14.22 19.93
N THR A 62 -8.46 -15.51 19.94
CA THR A 62 -9.24 -16.15 20.99
C THR A 62 -8.46 -16.24 22.30
N ALA A 63 -7.20 -16.72 22.24
CA ALA A 63 -6.39 -16.97 23.42
C ALA A 63 -5.89 -15.69 24.08
N LEU A 64 -5.46 -14.69 23.32
CA LEU A 64 -4.84 -13.47 23.84
C LEU A 64 -5.84 -12.34 24.09
N PHE A 65 -6.88 -12.24 23.25
CA PHE A 65 -7.83 -11.13 23.30
C PHE A 65 -9.25 -11.56 23.68
N GLY A 66 -9.49 -12.84 23.96
CA GLY A 66 -10.79 -13.36 24.40
C GLY A 66 -11.91 -13.21 23.36
N VAL A 67 -11.58 -13.20 22.07
CA VAL A 67 -12.56 -13.07 20.99
C VAL A 67 -13.45 -14.30 20.94
N ARG A 68 -14.74 -14.12 21.26
CA ARG A 68 -15.74 -15.21 21.24
C ARG A 68 -16.40 -15.38 19.86
N ARG A 69 -16.45 -14.31 19.06
CA ARG A 69 -17.13 -14.26 17.76
C ARG A 69 -16.12 -14.34 16.62
N VAL A 70 -15.35 -15.42 16.60
CA VAL A 70 -14.21 -15.62 15.69
C VAL A 70 -14.66 -15.67 14.21
N LEU A 71 -15.80 -16.29 13.91
CA LEU A 71 -16.33 -16.34 12.55
C LEU A 71 -16.68 -14.95 12.01
N GLU A 72 -17.19 -14.08 12.85
CA GLU A 72 -17.50 -12.70 12.45
C GLU A 72 -16.23 -11.87 12.25
N LEU A 73 -15.21 -12.08 13.10
CA LEU A 73 -13.90 -11.47 12.89
C LEU A 73 -13.30 -11.93 11.55
N GLU A 74 -13.37 -13.22 11.23
CA GLU A 74 -12.92 -13.77 9.95
C GLU A 74 -13.67 -13.13 8.77
N GLN A 75 -14.99 -13.00 8.86
CA GLN A 75 -15.81 -12.35 7.83
C GLN A 75 -15.43 -10.87 7.64
N VAL A 76 -15.20 -10.13 8.73
CA VAL A 76 -14.71 -8.74 8.65
C VAL A 76 -13.34 -8.70 7.98
N PHE A 77 -12.43 -9.59 8.34
CA PHE A 77 -11.11 -9.64 7.71
C PHE A 77 -11.17 -9.99 6.21
N LEU A 78 -12.00 -10.96 5.83
CA LEU A 78 -12.26 -11.29 4.42
C LEU A 78 -12.81 -10.10 3.63
N TYR A 79 -13.74 -9.35 4.23
CA TYR A 79 -14.24 -8.12 3.62
C TYR A 79 -13.10 -7.10 3.40
N LEU A 80 -12.22 -6.92 4.37
CA LEU A 80 -11.07 -6.02 4.24
C LEU A 80 -10.08 -6.50 3.16
N CYS A 81 -9.86 -7.82 3.02
CA CYS A 81 -9.06 -8.38 1.94
C CYS A 81 -9.63 -8.09 0.53
N LEU A 82 -10.95 -8.05 0.39
CA LEU A 82 -11.62 -7.68 -0.86
C LEU A 82 -11.49 -6.19 -1.19
N HIS A 83 -11.31 -5.35 -0.17
CA HIS A 83 -11.28 -3.89 -0.25
C HIS A 83 -9.90 -3.29 0.09
N ASP A 84 -8.84 -4.10 -0.01
CA ASP A 84 -7.46 -3.68 0.26
C ASP A 84 -7.06 -2.47 -0.58
N GLY A 85 -6.40 -1.49 0.05
CA GLY A 85 -6.05 -0.20 -0.56
C GLY A 85 -7.24 0.77 -0.74
N GLY A 86 -8.46 0.38 -0.36
CA GLY A 86 -9.67 1.17 -0.53
C GLY A 86 -10.12 1.94 0.71
N LEU A 87 -11.04 2.89 0.50
CA LEU A 87 -11.69 3.61 1.58
C LEU A 87 -12.66 2.69 2.33
N LEU A 88 -12.51 2.59 3.65
CA LEU A 88 -13.40 1.82 4.49
C LEU A 88 -14.81 2.42 4.53
N ASN A 89 -15.77 1.73 3.96
CA ASN A 89 -17.19 2.04 4.12
C ASN A 89 -17.78 1.22 5.26
N LEU A 90 -17.67 1.74 6.49
CA LEU A 90 -18.15 1.06 7.69
C LEU A 90 -19.66 0.73 7.66
N PRO A 91 -20.56 1.62 7.19
CA PRO A 91 -21.97 1.28 6.98
C PRO A 91 -22.19 0.07 6.05
N ASP A 92 -21.51 0.03 4.90
CA ASP A 92 -21.60 -1.08 3.95
C ASP A 92 -21.10 -2.39 4.55
N LEU A 93 -19.97 -2.35 5.23
CA LEU A 93 -19.41 -3.50 5.93
C LEU A 93 -20.40 -4.05 6.97
N CYS A 94 -20.95 -3.18 7.80
CA CYS A 94 -21.96 -3.57 8.82
C CYS A 94 -23.21 -4.17 8.17
N SER A 95 -23.71 -3.56 7.09
CA SER A 95 -24.89 -4.04 6.36
C SER A 95 -24.62 -5.37 5.68
N SER A 96 -23.52 -5.51 4.98
CA SER A 96 -23.15 -6.73 4.23
C SER A 96 -22.98 -7.95 5.12
N LEU A 97 -22.44 -7.76 6.33
CA LEU A 97 -22.20 -8.84 7.28
C LEU A 97 -23.28 -8.94 8.37
N GLN A 98 -24.29 -8.07 8.36
CA GLN A 98 -25.34 -7.98 9.38
C GLN A 98 -24.77 -7.82 10.81
N LEU A 99 -23.68 -7.06 10.95
CA LEU A 99 -22.98 -6.83 12.19
C LEU A 99 -23.25 -5.41 12.73
N LYS A 100 -23.25 -5.28 14.06
CA LYS A 100 -23.38 -3.98 14.73
C LYS A 100 -22.09 -3.18 14.61
N ARG A 101 -22.21 -1.87 14.37
CA ARG A 101 -21.07 -0.95 14.23
C ARG A 101 -20.03 -1.03 15.36
N PRO A 102 -20.40 -1.13 16.66
CA PRO A 102 -19.40 -1.29 17.72
C PRO A 102 -18.60 -2.59 17.60
N THR A 103 -19.23 -3.69 17.20
CA THR A 103 -18.57 -4.99 17.01
C THR A 103 -17.54 -4.90 15.89
N VAL A 104 -17.93 -4.33 14.75
CA VAL A 104 -17.02 -4.14 13.61
C VAL A 104 -15.89 -3.19 13.97
N GLY A 105 -16.17 -2.09 14.69
CA GLY A 105 -15.16 -1.16 15.18
C GLY A 105 -14.09 -1.87 16.02
N ASN A 106 -14.51 -2.65 17.00
CA ASN A 106 -13.61 -3.41 17.88
C ASN A 106 -12.76 -4.42 17.07
N PHE A 107 -13.33 -5.08 16.07
CA PHE A 107 -12.56 -6.00 15.22
C PHE A 107 -11.52 -5.28 14.37
N ILE A 108 -11.85 -4.11 13.83
CA ILE A 108 -10.88 -3.29 13.07
C ILE A 108 -9.75 -2.81 13.98
N GLU A 109 -10.06 -2.34 15.20
CA GLU A 109 -9.04 -1.94 16.17
C GLU A 109 -8.13 -3.11 16.58
N LEU A 110 -8.71 -4.30 16.75
CA LEU A 110 -7.96 -5.50 17.05
C LEU A 110 -7.03 -5.90 15.90
N LEU A 111 -7.53 -5.92 14.67
CA LEU A 111 -6.74 -6.24 13.47
C LEU A 111 -5.60 -5.24 13.25
N GLU A 112 -5.81 -3.96 13.57
CA GLU A 112 -4.78 -2.93 13.50
C GLU A 112 -3.74 -3.10 14.62
N SER A 113 -4.17 -3.34 15.86
CA SER A 113 -3.27 -3.53 17.00
C SER A 113 -2.39 -4.77 16.87
N THR A 114 -2.82 -5.75 16.09
CA THR A 114 -2.05 -6.96 15.75
C THR A 114 -1.27 -6.84 14.44
N HIS A 115 -1.22 -5.63 13.86
CA HIS A 115 -0.51 -5.34 12.62
C HIS A 115 -0.93 -6.17 11.41
N LEU A 116 -2.16 -6.68 11.37
CA LEU A 116 -2.71 -7.34 10.17
C LEU A 116 -3.21 -6.33 9.14
N ILE A 117 -3.61 -5.15 9.61
CA ILE A 117 -4.03 -4.03 8.77
C ILE A 117 -3.40 -2.72 9.27
N HIS A 118 -3.36 -1.73 8.39
CA HIS A 118 -3.02 -0.35 8.70
C HIS A 118 -4.16 0.57 8.25
N ARG A 119 -4.55 1.51 9.11
CA ARG A 119 -5.51 2.56 8.77
C ARG A 119 -4.77 3.83 8.39
N LEU A 120 -4.96 4.27 7.17
CA LEU A 120 -4.43 5.53 6.70
C LEU A 120 -5.54 6.59 6.76
N LEU A 121 -5.36 7.59 7.63
CA LEU A 121 -6.31 8.68 7.78
C LEU A 121 -6.13 9.74 6.68
N PRO A 122 -7.18 10.53 6.35
CA PRO A 122 -7.01 11.61 5.41
C PRO A 122 -6.08 12.69 5.97
N PHE A 123 -5.34 13.32 5.08
CA PHE A 123 -4.50 14.47 5.39
C PHE A 123 -5.35 15.67 5.83
N GLY A 124 -4.90 16.38 6.85
CA GLY A 124 -5.55 17.58 7.39
C GLY A 124 -5.51 17.62 8.91
N TYR A 125 -6.24 18.56 9.49
CA TYR A 125 -6.28 18.80 10.93
C TYR A 125 -7.71 18.91 11.45
N GLY A 126 -7.92 18.58 12.71
CA GLY A 126 -9.17 18.80 13.44
C GLY A 126 -10.18 17.66 13.38
N LYS A 127 -11.38 17.93 13.91
CA LYS A 127 -12.44 16.91 14.14
C LYS A 127 -12.95 16.24 12.85
N GLN A 128 -12.75 16.86 11.69
CA GLN A 128 -13.20 16.31 10.41
C GLN A 128 -12.45 15.03 10.05
N ILE A 129 -11.16 14.93 10.41
CA ILE A 129 -10.34 13.73 10.17
C ILE A 129 -10.89 12.52 10.92
N LEU A 130 -11.33 12.71 12.16
CA LEU A 130 -11.87 11.63 12.99
C LEU A 130 -13.19 11.04 12.45
N ARG A 131 -13.88 11.76 11.57
CA ARG A 131 -15.13 11.33 10.93
C ARG A 131 -14.94 10.83 9.49
N ALA A 132 -13.78 11.06 8.94
CA ALA A 132 -13.49 10.66 7.57
C ALA A 132 -13.26 9.14 7.47
N ARG A 133 -13.45 8.61 6.27
CA ARG A 133 -13.23 7.19 5.97
C ARG A 133 -11.73 6.93 5.85
N PRO A 134 -11.12 6.06 6.67
CA PRO A 134 -9.73 5.69 6.45
C PRO A 134 -9.58 4.83 5.20
N LYS A 135 -8.42 4.90 4.53
CA LYS A 135 -7.95 3.82 3.66
C LYS A 135 -7.47 2.65 4.53
N ILE A 136 -7.69 1.43 4.07
CA ILE A 136 -7.20 0.23 4.75
C ILE A 136 -6.18 -0.45 3.85
N TYR A 137 -5.00 -0.68 4.40
CA TYR A 137 -3.96 -1.50 3.77
C TYR A 137 -3.73 -2.76 4.60
N LEU A 138 -3.63 -3.89 3.93
CA LEU A 138 -3.18 -5.13 4.57
C LEU A 138 -1.68 -5.03 4.90
N ALA A 139 -1.24 -5.75 5.90
CA ALA A 139 0.17 -5.78 6.30
C ALA A 139 1.12 -6.33 5.22
N ASP A 140 0.58 -7.09 4.27
CA ASP A 140 1.33 -7.61 3.12
C ASP A 140 0.41 -7.82 1.92
N ALA A 141 0.90 -7.49 0.72
CA ALA A 141 0.14 -7.61 -0.52
C ALA A 141 -0.29 -9.04 -0.86
N ALA A 142 0.42 -10.06 -0.37
CA ALA A 142 0.10 -11.47 -0.60
C ALA A 142 -1.02 -12.00 0.31
N ILE A 143 -1.42 -11.26 1.33
CA ILE A 143 -2.49 -11.70 2.25
C ILE A 143 -3.80 -11.87 1.48
N ALA A 144 -4.25 -10.86 0.74
CA ALA A 144 -5.50 -10.94 0.00
C ALA A 144 -5.54 -12.12 -1.00
N PRO A 145 -4.56 -12.28 -1.91
CA PRO A 145 -4.58 -13.42 -2.85
C PRO A 145 -4.46 -14.77 -2.15
N GLY A 146 -3.71 -14.88 -1.05
CA GLY A 146 -3.58 -16.11 -0.27
C GLY A 146 -4.86 -16.46 0.47
N VAL A 147 -5.45 -15.53 1.20
CA VAL A 147 -6.67 -15.74 1.99
C VAL A 147 -7.89 -15.96 1.10
N LEU A 148 -8.01 -15.24 -0.02
CA LEU A 148 -9.10 -15.37 -0.98
C LEU A 148 -8.88 -16.49 -2.02
N LEU A 149 -7.79 -17.25 -1.93
CA LEU A 149 -7.43 -18.36 -2.82
C LEU A 149 -7.38 -17.95 -4.31
N LYS A 150 -6.96 -16.74 -4.60
CA LYS A 150 -6.90 -16.20 -5.98
C LYS A 150 -5.75 -16.80 -6.81
N GLY A 151 -4.73 -17.35 -6.15
CA GLY A 151 -3.57 -17.88 -6.85
C GLY A 151 -2.91 -16.87 -7.78
N LYS A 152 -2.44 -17.34 -8.93
CA LYS A 152 -1.81 -16.50 -9.97
C LYS A 152 -2.79 -15.59 -10.71
N ALA A 153 -4.11 -15.78 -10.58
CA ALA A 153 -5.13 -14.96 -11.20
C ALA A 153 -5.06 -13.48 -10.76
N LEU A 154 -4.40 -13.20 -9.63
CA LEU A 154 -4.07 -11.82 -9.24
C LEU A 154 -3.35 -11.06 -10.36
N LEU A 155 -2.42 -11.69 -11.07
CA LEU A 155 -1.60 -11.04 -12.10
C LEU A 155 -2.39 -10.72 -13.38
N GLU A 156 -3.53 -11.38 -13.58
CA GLU A 156 -4.42 -11.22 -14.73
C GLU A 156 -5.51 -10.16 -14.48
N ASP A 157 -5.83 -9.87 -13.21
CA ASP A 157 -6.78 -8.82 -12.82
C ASP A 157 -6.05 -7.49 -12.60
N ALA A 158 -6.11 -6.60 -13.56
CA ALA A 158 -5.42 -5.30 -13.52
C ALA A 158 -5.78 -4.45 -12.29
N ASN A 159 -7.03 -4.52 -11.81
CA ASN A 159 -7.48 -3.76 -10.65
C ASN A 159 -6.97 -4.38 -9.35
N ALA A 160 -7.05 -5.70 -9.22
CA ALA A 160 -6.52 -6.40 -8.04
C ALA A 160 -4.99 -6.28 -7.96
N LEU A 161 -4.31 -6.38 -9.11
CA LEU A 161 -2.86 -6.19 -9.20
C LEU A 161 -2.46 -4.77 -8.81
N GLY A 162 -3.18 -3.76 -9.30
CA GLY A 162 -2.94 -2.36 -8.93
C GLY A 162 -3.02 -2.14 -7.42
N ARG A 163 -4.07 -2.67 -6.78
CA ARG A 163 -4.23 -2.59 -5.32
C ARG A 163 -3.12 -3.32 -4.57
N ALA A 164 -2.76 -4.53 -5.01
CA ALA A 164 -1.66 -5.28 -4.40
C ALA A 164 -0.32 -4.53 -4.47
N VAL A 165 -0.06 -3.85 -5.60
CA VAL A 165 1.15 -3.02 -5.75
C VAL A 165 1.10 -1.79 -4.84
N GLU A 166 -0.05 -1.13 -4.72
CA GLU A 166 -0.23 0.00 -3.80
C GLU A 166 0.03 -0.42 -2.36
N THR A 167 -0.54 -1.55 -1.92
CA THR A 167 -0.30 -2.14 -0.59
C THR A 167 1.16 -2.53 -0.40
N ALA A 168 1.80 -3.15 -1.37
CA ALA A 168 3.23 -3.49 -1.31
C ALA A 168 4.10 -2.23 -1.17
N PHE A 169 3.82 -1.20 -1.97
CA PHE A 169 4.56 0.06 -1.89
C PHE A 169 4.35 0.76 -0.55
N PHE A 170 3.09 0.87 -0.08
CA PHE A 170 2.79 1.43 1.24
C PHE A 170 3.54 0.70 2.35
N LYS A 171 3.50 -0.64 2.36
CA LYS A 171 4.25 -1.46 3.34
C LYS A 171 5.74 -1.10 3.35
N HIS A 172 6.39 -1.01 2.19
CA HIS A 172 7.82 -0.71 2.10
C HIS A 172 8.15 0.69 2.60
N VAL A 173 7.34 1.70 2.26
CA VAL A 173 7.51 3.07 2.76
C VAL A 173 7.26 3.12 4.27
N PHE A 174 6.18 2.50 4.74
CA PHE A 174 5.82 2.46 6.15
C PHE A 174 6.92 1.81 6.99
N THR A 175 7.37 0.62 6.58
CA THR A 175 8.43 -0.13 7.29
C THR A 175 9.74 0.67 7.34
N ARG A 176 10.14 1.26 6.22
CA ARG A 176 11.38 2.06 6.13
C ARG A 176 11.41 3.23 7.09
N TYR A 177 10.27 3.80 7.42
CA TYR A 177 10.18 4.97 8.28
C TYR A 177 9.50 4.71 9.62
N TYR A 178 9.14 3.47 9.91
CA TYR A 178 8.44 3.08 11.14
C TYR A 178 9.15 3.57 12.41
N ALA A 179 10.46 3.32 12.52
CA ALA A 179 11.27 3.72 13.68
C ALA A 179 11.43 5.24 13.83
N ARG A 180 11.09 6.02 12.80
CA ARG A 180 11.20 7.49 12.81
C ARG A 180 9.90 8.18 13.20
N SER A 181 8.85 7.45 13.54
CA SER A 181 7.53 7.96 13.92
C SER A 181 6.94 8.94 12.90
N ILE A 182 7.15 8.66 11.61
CA ILE A 182 6.64 9.49 10.51
C ILE A 182 5.14 9.30 10.38
N GLY A 183 4.41 10.41 10.26
CA GLY A 183 2.98 10.42 9.97
C GLY A 183 2.70 10.07 8.51
N PHE A 184 1.74 9.16 8.30
CA PHE A 184 1.23 8.82 6.96
C PHE A 184 -0.24 9.17 6.87
N SER A 185 -0.63 9.69 5.70
CA SER A 185 -2.01 10.04 5.39
C SER A 185 -2.27 9.88 3.89
N TYR A 186 -3.53 9.94 3.49
CA TYR A 186 -3.91 10.10 2.08
C TYR A 186 -4.61 11.45 1.91
N TRP A 187 -4.70 11.98 0.69
CA TRP A 187 -5.45 13.20 0.44
C TRP A 187 -6.55 12.98 -0.59
N ARG A 188 -7.70 13.57 -0.33
CA ARG A 188 -8.82 13.57 -1.26
C ARG A 188 -9.39 14.97 -1.40
N GLY A 189 -9.31 15.48 -2.61
CA GLY A 189 -9.86 16.78 -2.99
C GLY A 189 -11.25 16.69 -3.62
N LYS A 190 -11.70 17.78 -4.20
CA LYS A 190 -12.93 17.83 -4.97
C LYS A 190 -12.79 17.05 -6.29
N GLN A 191 -13.92 16.60 -6.88
CA GLN A 191 -13.97 15.88 -8.16
C GLN A 191 -13.17 14.57 -8.16
N ASP A 192 -13.23 13.83 -7.03
CA ASP A 192 -12.56 12.53 -6.83
C ASP A 192 -11.03 12.54 -7.09
N ARG A 193 -10.41 13.73 -6.92
CA ARG A 193 -8.96 13.84 -6.98
C ARG A 193 -8.36 13.27 -5.70
N GLU A 194 -7.32 12.49 -5.84
CA GLU A 194 -6.70 11.78 -4.72
C GLU A 194 -5.19 11.78 -4.84
N VAL A 195 -4.51 11.70 -3.68
CA VAL A 195 -3.11 11.33 -3.55
C VAL A 195 -3.08 10.13 -2.61
N ASP A 196 -2.52 9.03 -3.09
CA ASP A 196 -2.62 7.73 -2.40
C ASP A 196 -1.94 7.73 -1.04
N ILE A 197 -0.72 8.26 -0.96
CA ILE A 197 0.07 8.27 0.27
C ILE A 197 0.78 9.62 0.39
N ILE A 198 0.74 10.21 1.57
CA ILE A 198 1.51 11.38 1.96
C ILE A 198 2.31 11.02 3.19
N ALA A 199 3.63 11.14 3.12
CA ALA A 199 4.49 11.03 4.28
C ALA A 199 4.81 12.43 4.81
N ASP A 200 4.64 12.63 6.11
CA ASP A 200 5.04 13.86 6.81
C ASP A 200 6.38 13.62 7.51
N LEU A 201 7.44 14.17 6.91
CA LEU A 201 8.80 14.08 7.40
C LEU A 201 9.14 15.36 8.17
N ASP A 202 8.75 15.42 9.43
CA ASP A 202 8.99 16.59 10.28
C ASP A 202 8.48 17.93 9.66
N GLY A 203 7.25 17.90 9.16
CA GLY A 203 6.58 19.02 8.49
C GLY A 203 6.91 19.15 7.00
N ARG A 204 7.78 18.30 6.46
CA ARG A 204 8.02 18.21 5.02
C ARG A 204 7.14 17.13 4.41
N LEU A 205 6.14 17.54 3.66
CA LEU A 205 5.21 16.64 3.00
C LEU A 205 5.82 16.02 1.74
N VAL A 206 5.69 14.72 1.61
CA VAL A 206 6.16 13.94 0.46
C VAL A 206 5.00 13.12 -0.09
N PRO A 207 4.39 13.54 -1.21
CA PRO A 207 3.28 12.82 -1.83
C PRO A 207 3.77 11.71 -2.75
N PHE A 208 3.02 10.59 -2.73
CA PHE A 208 3.19 9.44 -3.60
C PHE A 208 1.86 9.08 -4.26
N GLU A 209 1.90 8.78 -5.55
CA GLU A 209 0.78 8.29 -6.33
C GLU A 209 1.16 6.96 -6.98
N VAL A 210 0.30 5.95 -6.92
CA VAL A 210 0.56 4.63 -7.49
C VAL A 210 -0.28 4.43 -8.75
N LYS A 211 0.38 4.28 -9.90
CA LYS A 211 -0.23 4.09 -11.22
C LYS A 211 0.31 2.82 -11.89
N TYR A 212 -0.12 1.65 -11.41
CA TYR A 212 0.35 0.36 -11.91
C TYR A 212 -0.57 -0.21 -12.97
N ARG A 213 -0.51 0.38 -14.19
CA ARG A 213 -1.35 -0.02 -15.34
C ARG A 213 -0.50 -0.46 -16.51
N ALA A 214 -0.97 -1.47 -17.26
CA ALA A 214 -0.33 -1.91 -18.50
C ALA A 214 -0.56 -0.90 -19.62
N GLN A 215 0.46 -0.69 -20.46
CA GLN A 215 0.40 -0.03 -21.76
C GLN A 215 -0.03 1.45 -21.82
N GLN A 216 -0.15 2.14 -20.71
CA GLN A 216 -0.38 3.58 -20.70
C GLN A 216 0.73 4.29 -19.94
N HIS A 217 1.51 5.10 -20.66
CA HIS A 217 2.39 6.05 -19.99
C HIS A 217 1.54 6.99 -19.15
N THR A 218 1.77 7.01 -17.85
CA THR A 218 1.08 7.92 -16.94
C THR A 218 1.30 9.36 -17.38
N GLY A 219 0.27 9.96 -17.94
CA GLY A 219 0.28 11.34 -18.41
C GLY A 219 -0.12 12.33 -17.31
N ILE A 220 0.14 13.62 -17.56
CA ILE A 220 -0.21 14.73 -16.64
C ILE A 220 -1.71 14.71 -16.30
N GLY A 221 -2.57 14.28 -17.24
CA GLY A 221 -4.02 14.19 -17.03
C GLY A 221 -4.45 13.26 -15.89
N GLU A 222 -3.67 12.24 -15.59
CA GLU A 222 -3.93 11.26 -14.51
C GLU A 222 -3.40 11.71 -13.15
N LEU A 223 -2.54 12.74 -13.13
CA LEU A 223 -1.88 13.25 -11.93
C LEU A 223 -2.52 14.52 -11.38
N LYS A 224 -3.78 14.81 -11.78
CA LYS A 224 -4.49 16.04 -11.37
C LYS A 224 -4.58 16.19 -9.85
N GLY A 225 -4.80 15.11 -9.11
CA GLY A 225 -4.83 15.10 -7.64
C GLY A 225 -3.47 15.47 -7.04
N MET A 226 -2.42 14.80 -7.50
CA MET A 226 -1.05 15.06 -7.10
C MET A 226 -0.65 16.53 -7.36
N LEU A 227 -0.90 17.05 -8.55
CA LEU A 227 -0.56 18.42 -8.92
C LEU A 227 -1.34 19.45 -8.11
N GLN A 228 -2.63 19.20 -7.86
CA GLN A 228 -3.44 20.07 -7.00
C GLN A 228 -2.91 20.08 -5.57
N PHE A 229 -2.65 18.92 -4.99
CA PHE A 229 -2.10 18.82 -3.64
C PHE A 229 -0.76 19.54 -3.52
N CYS A 230 0.14 19.33 -4.48
CA CYS A 230 1.43 20.00 -4.51
C CYS A 230 1.28 21.53 -4.59
N ALA A 231 0.35 22.03 -5.41
CA ALA A 231 0.10 23.48 -5.53
C ALA A 231 -0.49 24.07 -4.22
N GLU A 232 -1.47 23.40 -3.61
CA GLU A 232 -2.12 23.84 -2.36
C GLU A 232 -1.15 23.89 -1.17
N HIS A 233 -0.16 23.00 -1.17
CA HIS A 233 0.79 22.86 -0.05
C HIS A 233 2.23 23.31 -0.38
N HIS A 234 2.44 24.01 -1.51
CA HIS A 234 3.73 24.52 -1.96
C HIS A 234 4.83 23.44 -2.02
N ILE A 235 4.46 22.26 -2.55
CA ILE A 235 5.36 21.12 -2.66
C ILE A 235 5.98 21.10 -4.06
N GLU A 236 7.30 21.13 -4.11
CA GLU A 236 8.05 21.16 -5.37
C GLU A 236 8.40 19.76 -5.92
N ARG A 237 8.20 18.69 -5.13
CA ARG A 237 8.61 17.33 -5.50
C ARG A 237 7.57 16.30 -5.10
N GLY A 238 7.26 15.38 -6.03
CA GLY A 238 6.39 14.25 -5.78
C GLY A 238 6.90 12.98 -6.47
N TYR A 239 6.31 11.86 -6.13
CA TYR A 239 6.72 10.55 -6.63
C TYR A 239 5.52 9.82 -7.25
N VAL A 240 5.73 9.28 -8.46
CA VAL A 240 4.73 8.47 -9.15
C VAL A 240 5.29 7.06 -9.32
N ILE A 241 4.62 6.10 -8.72
CA ILE A 241 5.01 4.70 -8.76
C ILE A 241 4.32 4.03 -9.94
N THR A 242 5.10 3.60 -10.92
CA THR A 242 4.60 3.13 -12.22
C THR A 242 4.86 1.63 -12.42
N ARG A 243 4.40 1.09 -13.55
CA ARG A 243 4.59 -0.31 -13.90
C ARG A 243 5.83 -0.54 -14.74
N GLU A 244 5.98 0.24 -15.81
CA GLU A 244 6.97 -0.04 -16.85
C GLU A 244 8.33 0.56 -16.52
N MET A 245 9.39 -0.20 -16.75
CA MET A 245 10.77 0.30 -16.54
C MET A 245 11.10 1.49 -17.44
N SER A 246 10.48 1.60 -18.60
CA SER A 246 10.60 2.74 -19.51
C SER A 246 9.98 4.03 -18.97
N ASP A 247 9.14 3.96 -17.94
CA ASP A 247 8.56 5.12 -17.26
C ASP A 247 9.53 5.81 -16.29
N PHE A 248 10.70 5.22 -16.07
CA PHE A 248 11.65 5.75 -15.11
C PHE A 248 12.27 7.06 -15.61
N GLN A 249 11.70 8.18 -15.16
CA GLN A 249 12.10 9.52 -15.59
C GLN A 249 11.69 10.61 -14.61
N VAL A 250 12.30 11.77 -14.76
CA VAL A 250 11.89 13.00 -14.09
C VAL A 250 10.99 13.80 -15.03
N MET A 251 9.84 14.25 -14.54
CA MET A 251 8.93 15.15 -15.23
C MET A 251 8.89 16.49 -14.50
N ASP A 252 9.20 17.57 -15.21
CA ASP A 252 8.96 18.93 -14.73
C ASP A 252 7.59 19.40 -15.24
N VAL A 253 6.67 19.70 -14.33
CA VAL A 253 5.29 20.15 -14.64
C VAL A 253 5.09 21.53 -14.09
N ALA A 254 4.85 22.49 -14.99
CA ALA A 254 4.41 23.83 -14.64
C ALA A 254 2.90 23.93 -14.82
N ARG A 255 2.16 24.22 -13.76
CA ARG A 255 0.70 24.37 -13.80
C ARG A 255 0.22 25.34 -12.75
N ASP A 256 -0.70 26.24 -13.14
CA ASP A 256 -1.36 27.20 -12.23
C ASP A 256 -0.37 28.03 -11.37
N GLY A 257 0.81 28.38 -11.95
CA GLY A 257 1.87 29.13 -11.27
C GLY A 257 2.76 28.29 -10.32
N ALA A 258 2.47 27.00 -10.15
CA ALA A 258 3.32 26.07 -9.41
C ALA A 258 4.21 25.27 -10.36
N HIS A 259 5.47 25.07 -9.94
CA HIS A 259 6.42 24.18 -10.62
C HIS A 259 6.67 22.96 -9.77
N VAL A 260 6.27 21.79 -10.27
CA VAL A 260 6.38 20.52 -9.54
C VAL A 260 7.26 19.56 -10.33
N ARG A 261 8.27 19.03 -9.69
CA ARG A 261 9.13 18.00 -10.23
C ARG A 261 8.64 16.62 -9.76
N LEU A 262 8.17 15.81 -10.69
CA LEU A 262 7.69 14.45 -10.42
C LEU A 262 8.71 13.42 -10.85
N LEU A 263 9.12 12.55 -9.93
CA LEU A 263 9.95 11.39 -10.24
C LEU A 263 9.05 10.18 -10.43
N LYS A 264 8.99 9.67 -11.65
CA LYS A 264 8.36 8.38 -11.96
C LYS A 264 9.34 7.25 -11.67
N ILE A 265 8.92 6.28 -10.88
CA ILE A 265 9.74 5.13 -10.50
C ILE A 265 8.92 3.84 -10.68
N PRO A 266 9.41 2.84 -11.41
CA PRO A 266 8.77 1.53 -11.47
C PRO A 266 8.65 0.90 -10.07
N ALA A 267 7.47 0.35 -9.76
CA ALA A 267 7.19 -0.23 -8.44
C ALA A 267 8.21 -1.30 -8.00
N PRO A 268 8.64 -2.23 -8.88
CA PRO A 268 9.66 -3.21 -8.50
C PRO A 268 10.95 -2.55 -8.01
N LEU A 269 11.38 -1.49 -8.69
CA LEU A 269 12.60 -0.77 -8.35
C LEU A 269 12.44 0.06 -7.07
N ALA A 270 11.29 0.74 -6.92
CA ALA A 270 10.98 1.52 -5.72
C ALA A 270 10.98 0.64 -4.46
N CYS A 271 10.28 -0.49 -4.49
CA CYS A 271 10.24 -1.45 -3.38
C CYS A 271 11.61 -2.07 -3.09
N TYR A 272 12.36 -2.45 -4.13
CA TYR A 272 13.71 -2.98 -3.98
C TYR A 272 14.65 -1.98 -3.29
N TRP A 273 14.65 -0.71 -3.71
CA TRP A 273 15.51 0.31 -3.08
C TRP A 273 15.13 0.61 -1.64
N LEU A 274 13.84 0.67 -1.33
CA LEU A 274 13.37 0.86 0.05
C LEU A 274 13.85 -0.29 0.94
N GLY A 275 13.67 -1.54 0.51
CA GLY A 275 14.12 -2.72 1.24
C GLY A 275 15.64 -2.79 1.40
N ARG A 276 16.40 -2.50 0.32
CA ARG A 276 17.85 -2.46 0.37
C ARG A 276 18.38 -1.39 1.34
N SER A 277 17.80 -0.19 1.32
CA SER A 277 18.16 0.87 2.26
C SER A 277 17.94 0.46 3.72
N GLU A 278 16.93 -0.38 3.99
CA GLU A 278 16.67 -0.91 5.32
C GLU A 278 17.77 -1.86 5.77
N LEU A 279 18.16 -2.80 4.91
CA LEU A 279 19.25 -3.75 5.20
C LEU A 279 20.59 -3.03 5.43
N GLU A 280 20.93 -2.04 4.62
CA GLU A 280 22.16 -1.25 4.77
C GLU A 280 22.16 -0.45 6.09
N SER A 281 20.99 0.07 6.52
CA SER A 281 20.85 0.81 7.78
C SER A 281 20.92 -0.09 9.03
N ALA A 282 20.53 -1.35 8.91
CA ALA A 282 20.58 -2.32 10.01
C ALA A 282 21.98 -2.90 10.21
N SER A 283 22.88 -2.73 9.22
CA SER A 283 24.26 -3.24 9.25
C SER A 283 25.27 -2.20 9.78
N THR A 284 24.82 -0.98 10.04
CA THR A 284 25.59 0.13 10.66
C THR A 284 25.13 0.37 12.08
#